data_72f51c44a251393a2178017993437fbe
#
_entry.id   72f51c44a251393a2178017993437fbe
#
_cell.length_a   1.000
_cell.length_b   1.000
_cell.length_c   1.000
_cell.angle_alpha   90.00
_cell.angle_beta   90.00
_cell.angle_gamma   90.00
#
_symmetry.space_group_name_H-M   'P 1'
#
loop_
_entity.id
_entity.type
_entity.pdbx_description
1 polymer ?
#
loop_
_entity_poly.entity_id
_entity_poly.type
_entity_poly.pdbx_seq_one_letter_code
_entity_poly.pdbx_strand_id
1 'polypeptide(L)'
;YRHYEELTLEERKRLNYDHPSAFDTELLIRHLMELKQGRPVECPVYDYAIYNRSGRTQTILPRRVVIVEGILIFESLCDLMDIRVFVDTDADIRIIRRIQRDVVERGRSLESVIDQYMNTVKPMHEQFVEPSKRNASIIVPEGGYNRVAMQMLLSQVRSHLRGED
;
A
#
# COMPACT_ATOMS: atom_id res chain seq x y z
N TYR A 1 -8.26 4.51 -1.76
CA TYR A 1 -9.46 4.30 -0.92
C TYR A 1 -10.74 4.61 -1.69
N ARG A 2 -11.87 3.96 -1.28
CA ARG A 2 -13.21 4.25 -1.82
C ARG A 2 -13.63 5.69 -1.55
N HIS A 3 -14.54 6.19 -2.37
CA HIS A 3 -15.22 7.45 -2.14
C HIS A 3 -16.49 7.18 -1.35
N TYR A 4 -16.70 7.94 -0.27
CA TYR A 4 -17.86 7.81 0.63
C TYR A 4 -18.65 9.12 0.59
N GLU A 5 -19.64 9.23 -0.31
CA GLU A 5 -20.47 10.43 -0.46
C GLU A 5 -21.48 10.59 0.67
N GLU A 6 -22.06 9.47 1.12
CA GLU A 6 -23.18 9.48 2.07
C GLU A 6 -22.75 9.50 3.54
N LEU A 7 -21.47 9.24 3.84
CA LEU A 7 -20.97 9.17 5.20
C LEU A 7 -20.51 10.52 5.71
N THR A 8 -20.89 10.86 6.94
CA THR A 8 -20.34 12.01 7.67
C THR A 8 -18.86 11.81 7.98
N LEU A 9 -18.14 12.89 8.33
CA LEU A 9 -16.74 12.81 8.74
C LEU A 9 -16.55 11.85 9.94
N GLU A 10 -17.45 11.89 10.92
CA GLU A 10 -17.34 11.03 12.11
C GLU A 10 -17.56 9.56 11.80
N GLU A 11 -18.45 9.24 10.87
CA GLU A 11 -18.64 7.87 10.40
C GLU A 11 -17.41 7.39 9.61
N ARG A 12 -16.85 8.22 8.72
CA ARG A 12 -15.62 7.89 8.00
C ARG A 12 -14.43 7.63 8.93
N LYS A 13 -14.26 8.40 10.00
CA LYS A 13 -13.21 8.16 11.00
C LYS A 13 -13.30 6.81 11.69
N ARG A 14 -14.49 6.20 11.73
CA ARG A 14 -14.72 4.88 12.36
C ARG A 14 -14.53 3.71 11.41
N LEU A 15 -14.34 3.96 10.11
CA LEU A 15 -14.12 2.91 9.13
C LEU A 15 -12.79 2.20 9.37
N ASN A 16 -12.77 0.90 9.06
CA ASN A 16 -11.55 0.12 9.08
C ASN A 16 -10.83 0.24 7.73
N TYR A 17 -9.85 1.13 7.65
CA TYR A 17 -9.06 1.38 6.44
C TYR A 17 -7.99 0.32 6.16
N ASP A 18 -7.80 -0.65 7.05
CA ASP A 18 -6.92 -1.81 6.84
C ASP A 18 -7.68 -3.02 6.30
N HIS A 19 -9.01 -2.92 6.16
CA HIS A 19 -9.84 -3.98 5.56
C HIS A 19 -9.91 -3.83 4.03
N PRO A 20 -9.92 -4.94 3.25
CA PRO A 20 -10.00 -4.90 1.78
C PRO A 20 -11.18 -4.07 1.23
N SER A 21 -12.32 -4.09 1.90
CA SER A 21 -13.50 -3.33 1.48
C SER A 21 -13.32 -1.80 1.49
N ALA A 22 -12.28 -1.28 2.14
CA ALA A 22 -11.98 0.15 2.15
C ALA A 22 -11.35 0.64 0.83
N PHE A 23 -10.93 -0.27 -0.04
CA PHE A 23 -10.23 0.06 -1.28
C PHE A 23 -11.13 -0.06 -2.51
N ASP A 24 -10.93 0.82 -3.48
CA ASP A 24 -11.52 0.73 -4.81
C ASP A 24 -10.58 -0.07 -5.72
N THR A 25 -10.55 -1.37 -5.47
CA THR A 25 -9.66 -2.30 -6.17
C THR A 25 -9.97 -2.37 -7.65
N GLU A 26 -11.24 -2.26 -8.04
CA GLU A 26 -11.65 -2.27 -9.44
C GLU A 26 -11.09 -1.06 -10.21
N LEU A 27 -11.11 0.12 -9.59
CA LEU A 27 -10.52 1.32 -10.18
C LEU A 27 -9.01 1.16 -10.34
N LEU A 28 -8.33 0.61 -9.32
CA LEU A 28 -6.89 0.36 -9.37
C LEU A 28 -6.53 -0.63 -10.48
N ILE A 29 -7.28 -1.73 -10.63
CA ILE A 29 -7.10 -2.70 -11.72
C ILE A 29 -7.24 -2.01 -13.08
N ARG A 30 -8.31 -1.24 -13.29
CA ARG A 30 -8.52 -0.50 -14.55
C ARG A 30 -7.35 0.44 -14.84
N HIS A 31 -6.89 1.21 -13.86
CA HIS A 31 -5.77 2.13 -14.04
C HIS A 31 -4.47 1.40 -14.39
N LEU A 32 -4.17 0.28 -13.76
CA LEU A 32 -2.99 -0.51 -14.09
C LEU A 32 -3.05 -1.09 -15.51
N MET A 33 -4.23 -1.57 -15.92
CA MET A 33 -4.43 -2.05 -17.30
C MET A 33 -4.24 -0.94 -18.34
N GLU A 34 -4.75 0.26 -18.08
CA GLU A 34 -4.55 1.43 -18.96
C GLU A 34 -3.06 1.79 -19.06
N LEU A 35 -2.36 1.87 -17.92
CA LEU A 35 -0.93 2.16 -17.89
C LEU A 35 -0.11 1.10 -18.64
N LYS A 36 -0.44 -0.19 -18.50
CA LYS A 36 0.21 -1.28 -19.27
C LYS A 36 -0.03 -1.17 -20.78
N GLN A 37 -1.14 -0.58 -21.18
CA GLN A 37 -1.47 -0.31 -22.60
C GLN A 37 -0.91 1.03 -23.11
N GLY A 38 -0.10 1.73 -22.32
CA GLY A 38 0.50 3.00 -22.70
C GLY A 38 -0.44 4.20 -22.59
N ARG A 39 -1.57 4.08 -21.90
CA ARG A 39 -2.53 5.17 -21.72
C ARG A 39 -2.41 5.83 -20.36
N PRO A 40 -2.50 7.17 -20.25
CA PRO A 40 -2.49 7.86 -18.96
C PRO A 40 -3.78 7.62 -18.19
N VAL A 41 -3.72 7.79 -16.87
CA VAL A 41 -4.88 7.66 -15.98
C VAL A 41 -5.02 8.84 -15.04
N GLU A 42 -6.25 9.17 -14.66
CA GLU A 42 -6.58 10.21 -13.68
C GLU A 42 -6.78 9.56 -12.30
N CYS A 43 -5.74 9.57 -11.50
CA CYS A 43 -5.75 8.98 -10.16
C CYS A 43 -6.41 9.92 -9.16
N PRO A 44 -7.47 9.51 -8.44
CA PRO A 44 -8.06 10.34 -7.39
C PRO A 44 -7.06 10.66 -6.27
N VAL A 45 -7.07 11.91 -5.83
CA VAL A 45 -6.27 12.33 -4.67
C VAL A 45 -7.09 12.15 -3.40
N TYR A 46 -6.56 11.36 -2.48
CA TYR A 46 -7.15 11.15 -1.17
C TYR A 46 -6.72 12.24 -0.19
N ASP A 47 -7.65 12.74 0.59
CA ASP A 47 -7.41 13.72 1.63
C ASP A 47 -7.60 13.08 3.02
N TYR A 48 -6.50 12.94 3.73
CA TYR A 48 -6.48 12.32 5.06
C TYR A 48 -7.17 13.15 6.14
N ALA A 49 -7.32 14.48 5.93
CA ALA A 49 -7.99 15.35 6.90
C ALA A 49 -9.50 15.12 6.91
N ILE A 50 -10.08 14.84 5.76
CA ILE A 50 -11.52 14.58 5.61
C ILE A 50 -11.85 13.08 5.48
N TYR A 51 -10.85 12.20 5.53
CA TYR A 51 -11.00 10.75 5.36
C TYR A 51 -11.80 10.38 4.11
N ASN A 52 -11.51 11.05 2.98
CA ASN A 52 -12.19 10.81 1.71
C ASN A 52 -11.35 11.26 0.51
N ARG A 53 -11.80 10.94 -0.71
CA ARG A 53 -11.24 11.52 -1.91
C ARG A 53 -11.55 13.02 -1.95
N SER A 54 -10.55 13.83 -2.26
CA SER A 54 -10.76 15.22 -2.65
C SER A 54 -11.38 15.25 -4.05
N GLY A 55 -12.01 16.33 -4.46
CA GLY A 55 -12.51 16.46 -5.84
C GLY A 55 -11.40 16.58 -6.90
N ARG A 56 -10.12 16.37 -6.53
CA ARG A 56 -8.96 16.50 -7.41
C ARG A 56 -8.48 15.15 -7.91
N THR A 57 -7.89 15.14 -9.10
CA THR A 57 -7.16 14.01 -9.67
C THR A 57 -5.71 14.39 -9.93
N GLN A 58 -4.88 13.37 -10.09
CA GLN A 58 -3.50 13.48 -10.54
C GLN A 58 -3.34 12.59 -11.76
N THR A 59 -2.88 13.17 -12.86
CA THR A 59 -2.55 12.40 -14.06
C THR A 59 -1.29 11.58 -13.85
N ILE A 60 -1.38 10.27 -14.04
CA ILE A 60 -0.24 9.35 -14.02
C ILE A 60 0.01 8.91 -15.46
N LEU A 61 1.21 9.20 -15.94
CA LEU A 61 1.65 8.82 -17.27
C LEU A 61 2.22 7.38 -17.27
N PRO A 62 2.03 6.62 -18.36
CA PRO A 62 2.63 5.29 -18.48
C PRO A 62 4.15 5.38 -18.49
N ARG A 63 4.79 4.40 -17.87
CA ARG A 63 6.24 4.25 -17.78
C ARG A 63 6.62 2.79 -17.99
N ARG A 64 7.89 2.53 -18.39
CA ARG A 64 8.40 1.16 -18.54
C ARG A 64 8.40 0.37 -17.23
N VAL A 65 8.52 1.07 -16.10
CA VAL A 65 8.43 0.48 -14.77
C VAL A 65 7.40 1.27 -13.97
N VAL A 66 6.46 0.55 -13.39
CA VAL A 66 5.43 1.08 -12.47
C VAL A 66 5.54 0.32 -11.16
N ILE A 67 5.72 1.03 -10.07
CA ILE A 67 5.76 0.45 -8.72
C ILE A 67 4.41 0.71 -8.06
N VAL A 68 3.76 -0.36 -7.62
CA VAL A 68 2.53 -0.31 -6.83
C VAL A 68 2.85 -0.77 -5.42
N GLU A 69 2.51 0.05 -4.43
CA GLU A 69 2.75 -0.30 -3.04
C GLU A 69 1.44 -0.26 -2.23
N GLY A 70 1.34 -1.15 -1.26
CA GLY A 70 0.21 -1.21 -0.35
C GLY A 70 0.13 -2.56 0.37
N ILE A 71 -0.50 -2.55 1.52
CA ILE A 71 -0.58 -3.74 2.40
C ILE A 71 -1.49 -4.86 1.85
N LEU A 72 -2.39 -4.56 0.90
CA LEU A 72 -3.39 -5.51 0.37
C LEU A 72 -3.28 -5.72 -1.14
N ILE A 73 -2.18 -5.31 -1.78
CA ILE A 73 -2.04 -5.38 -3.24
C ILE A 73 -2.02 -6.82 -3.77
N PHE A 74 -1.59 -7.80 -2.98
CA PHE A 74 -1.52 -9.20 -3.40
C PHE A 74 -2.86 -9.93 -3.36
N GLU A 75 -3.89 -9.36 -2.79
CA GLU A 75 -5.19 -10.00 -2.72
C GLU A 75 -5.89 -10.07 -4.09
N SER A 76 -5.73 -9.03 -4.91
CA SER A 76 -6.48 -8.90 -6.17
C SER A 76 -5.64 -8.51 -7.38
N LEU A 77 -4.33 -8.26 -7.23
CA LEU A 77 -3.49 -7.72 -8.30
C LEU A 77 -2.37 -8.66 -8.74
N CYS A 78 -2.30 -9.89 -8.21
CA CYS A 78 -1.20 -10.82 -8.49
C CYS A 78 -0.95 -11.05 -9.99
N ASP A 79 -2.03 -11.19 -10.77
CA ASP A 79 -1.94 -11.47 -12.21
C ASP A 79 -1.50 -10.26 -13.05
N LEU A 80 -1.51 -9.07 -12.46
CA LEU A 80 -1.06 -7.84 -13.11
C LEU A 80 0.39 -7.49 -12.78
N MET A 81 1.01 -8.20 -11.82
CA MET A 81 2.35 -7.91 -11.32
C MET A 81 3.39 -8.83 -11.94
N ASP A 82 4.44 -8.27 -12.54
CA ASP A 82 5.57 -9.03 -13.08
C ASP A 82 6.50 -9.49 -11.94
N ILE A 83 6.72 -8.64 -10.94
CA ILE A 83 7.51 -8.96 -9.74
C ILE A 83 6.68 -8.63 -8.49
N ARG A 84 6.53 -9.60 -7.61
CA ARG A 84 5.77 -9.48 -6.36
C ARG A 84 6.71 -9.57 -5.17
N VAL A 85 6.90 -8.45 -4.48
CA VAL A 85 7.81 -8.34 -3.34
C VAL A 85 7.01 -8.19 -2.05
N PHE A 86 7.17 -9.13 -1.13
CA PHE A 86 6.66 -8.99 0.23
C PHE A 86 7.78 -8.45 1.13
N VAL A 87 7.49 -7.35 1.82
CA VAL A 87 8.41 -6.76 2.79
C VAL A 87 8.10 -7.34 4.16
N ASP A 88 8.98 -8.21 4.62
CA ASP A 88 8.81 -8.92 5.90
C ASP A 88 9.56 -8.18 7.02
N THR A 89 8.84 -7.89 8.10
CA THR A 89 9.41 -7.23 9.28
C THR A 89 8.70 -7.77 10.52
N ASP A 90 9.44 -8.09 11.55
CA ASP A 90 8.91 -8.60 12.81
C ASP A 90 7.88 -7.68 13.43
N ALA A 91 6.89 -8.25 14.10
CA ALA A 91 5.74 -7.52 14.63
C ALA A 91 6.13 -6.45 15.68
N ASP A 92 7.11 -6.74 16.52
CA ASP A 92 7.65 -5.81 17.52
C ASP A 92 8.33 -4.61 16.86
N ILE A 93 9.11 -4.82 15.80
CA ILE A 93 9.74 -3.75 15.03
C ILE A 93 8.67 -2.90 14.31
N ARG A 94 7.63 -3.55 13.76
CA ARG A 94 6.53 -2.82 13.10
C ARG A 94 5.78 -1.91 14.08
N ILE A 95 5.46 -2.39 15.28
CA ILE A 95 4.75 -1.57 16.28
C ILE A 95 5.64 -0.44 16.82
N ILE A 96 6.93 -0.69 17.05
CA ILE A 96 7.86 0.34 17.50
C ILE A 96 7.96 1.47 16.46
N ARG A 97 8.16 1.14 15.17
CA ARG A 97 8.20 2.13 14.07
C ARG A 97 6.90 2.91 13.96
N ARG A 98 5.75 2.23 14.13
CA ARG A 98 4.44 2.88 14.12
C ARG A 98 4.28 3.87 15.27
N ILE A 99 4.66 3.48 16.49
CA ILE A 99 4.60 4.38 17.66
C ILE A 99 5.47 5.62 17.42
N GLN A 100 6.72 5.44 16.99
CA GLN A 100 7.61 6.55 16.71
C GLN A 100 7.00 7.53 15.69
N ARG A 101 6.54 7.03 14.55
CA ARG A 101 5.92 7.85 13.52
C ARG A 101 4.65 8.54 14.01
N ASP A 102 3.71 7.79 14.59
CA ASP A 102 2.38 8.31 14.87
C ASP A 102 2.36 9.22 16.10
N VAL A 103 3.22 8.99 17.11
CA VAL A 103 3.36 9.86 18.28
C VAL A 103 4.23 11.08 17.98
N VAL A 104 5.44 10.87 17.43
CA VAL A 104 6.43 11.95 17.26
C VAL A 104 6.10 12.84 16.07
N GLU A 105 5.75 12.23 14.91
CA GLU A 105 5.57 13.00 13.67
C GLU A 105 4.11 13.46 13.46
N ARG A 106 3.13 12.70 13.97
CA ARG A 106 1.69 12.94 13.76
C ARG A 106 0.95 13.46 15.00
N GLY A 107 1.63 13.57 16.13
CA GLY A 107 1.09 14.12 17.38
C GLY A 107 -0.04 13.30 18.02
N ARG A 108 -0.14 11.99 17.72
CA ARG A 108 -1.15 11.12 18.32
C ARG A 108 -0.75 10.71 19.73
N SER A 109 -1.74 10.42 20.59
CA SER A 109 -1.45 9.83 21.90
C SER A 109 -0.97 8.36 21.74
N LEU A 110 -0.04 7.95 22.60
CA LEU A 110 0.46 6.56 22.64
C LEU A 110 -0.68 5.56 22.83
N GLU A 111 -1.60 5.86 23.75
CA GLU A 111 -2.79 5.04 24.02
C GLU A 111 -3.63 4.82 22.76
N SER A 112 -3.97 5.90 22.04
CA SER A 112 -4.71 5.82 20.76
C SER A 112 -4.02 4.97 19.71
N VAL A 113 -2.68 5.01 19.64
CA VAL A 113 -1.91 4.20 18.67
C VAL A 113 -1.94 2.72 19.05
N ILE A 114 -1.79 2.41 20.35
CA ILE A 114 -1.84 1.03 20.85
C ILE A 114 -3.23 0.44 20.68
N ASP A 115 -4.27 1.16 21.05
CA ASP A 115 -5.67 0.72 20.91
C ASP A 115 -6.01 0.41 19.45
N GLN A 116 -5.66 1.29 18.53
CA GLN A 116 -5.88 1.06 17.11
C GLN A 116 -5.08 -0.15 16.60
N TYR A 117 -3.84 -0.30 17.06
CA TYR A 117 -3.02 -1.44 16.67
C TYR A 117 -3.65 -2.76 17.10
N MET A 118 -4.06 -2.87 18.36
CA MET A 118 -4.63 -4.10 18.91
C MET A 118 -6.00 -4.43 18.33
N ASN A 119 -6.85 -3.42 18.15
CA ASN A 119 -8.24 -3.64 17.77
C ASN A 119 -8.46 -3.67 16.23
N THR A 120 -7.54 -3.12 15.46
CA THR A 120 -7.72 -2.99 14.00
C THR A 120 -6.51 -3.53 13.23
N VAL A 121 -5.33 -2.93 13.42
CA VAL A 121 -4.18 -3.17 12.53
C VAL A 121 -3.67 -4.60 12.64
N LYS A 122 -3.48 -5.11 13.87
CA LYS A 122 -2.99 -6.47 14.10
C LYS A 122 -3.96 -7.53 13.57
N PRO A 123 -5.28 -7.51 13.89
CA PRO A 123 -6.23 -8.46 13.33
C PRO A 123 -6.27 -8.44 11.79
N MET A 124 -6.27 -7.26 11.16
CA MET A 124 -6.27 -7.15 9.70
C MET A 124 -4.96 -7.66 9.08
N HIS A 125 -3.83 -7.40 9.73
CA HIS A 125 -2.56 -7.94 9.29
C HIS A 125 -2.56 -9.48 9.30
N GLU A 126 -2.99 -10.08 10.40
CA GLU A 126 -3.06 -11.54 10.57
C GLU A 126 -4.05 -12.19 9.59
N GLN A 127 -5.16 -11.51 9.31
CA GLN A 127 -6.22 -12.03 8.44
C GLN A 127 -5.90 -11.88 6.94
N PHE A 128 -5.30 -10.78 6.52
CA PHE A 128 -5.17 -10.45 5.09
C PHE A 128 -3.70 -10.29 4.65
N VAL A 129 -2.89 -9.57 5.43
CA VAL A 129 -1.54 -9.22 4.98
C VAL A 129 -0.59 -10.41 5.09
N GLU A 130 -0.49 -11.03 6.25
CA GLU A 130 0.41 -12.16 6.47
C GLU A 130 0.10 -13.36 5.54
N PRO A 131 -1.15 -13.79 5.35
CA PRO A 131 -1.46 -14.86 4.41
C PRO A 131 -1.11 -14.52 2.96
N SER A 132 -1.08 -13.25 2.57
CA SER A 132 -0.75 -12.82 1.21
C SER A 132 0.73 -13.05 0.86
N LYS A 133 1.60 -13.21 1.85
CA LYS A 133 3.03 -13.54 1.72
C LYS A 133 3.28 -14.73 0.81
N ARG A 134 2.40 -15.72 0.81
CA ARG A 134 2.46 -16.90 -0.09
C ARG A 134 2.39 -16.56 -1.58
N ASN A 135 1.85 -15.39 -1.92
CA ASN A 135 1.72 -14.92 -3.29
C ASN A 135 2.96 -14.12 -3.76
N ALA A 136 3.93 -13.89 -2.88
CA ALA A 136 5.15 -13.18 -3.22
C ALA A 136 6.09 -14.00 -4.08
N SER A 137 6.76 -13.37 -5.04
CA SER A 137 7.89 -13.95 -5.78
C SER A 137 9.19 -13.81 -4.97
N ILE A 138 9.28 -12.77 -4.17
CA ILE A 138 10.45 -12.43 -3.35
C ILE A 138 9.97 -11.97 -1.98
N ILE A 139 10.61 -12.47 -0.91
CA ILE A 139 10.40 -11.99 0.45
C ILE A 139 11.67 -11.25 0.88
N VAL A 140 11.52 -9.98 1.25
CA VAL A 140 12.63 -9.13 1.69
C VAL A 140 12.52 -8.92 3.21
N PRO A 141 13.40 -9.58 4.00
CA PRO A 141 13.44 -9.37 5.44
C PRO A 141 13.98 -7.96 5.76
N GLU A 142 13.55 -7.39 6.87
CA GLU A 142 13.95 -6.07 7.37
C GLU A 142 13.57 -4.88 6.46
N GLY A 143 12.89 -5.13 5.37
CA GLY A 143 12.40 -4.11 4.46
C GLY A 143 13.51 -3.33 3.77
N GLY A 144 13.35 -2.00 3.67
CA GLY A 144 14.32 -1.12 3.00
C GLY A 144 15.70 -1.04 3.66
N TYR A 145 15.88 -1.60 4.85
CA TYR A 145 17.18 -1.69 5.51
C TYR A 145 18.04 -2.86 4.98
N ASN A 146 17.43 -3.82 4.29
CA ASN A 146 18.15 -4.89 3.60
C ASN A 146 18.82 -4.36 2.32
N ARG A 147 20.03 -3.83 2.46
CA ARG A 147 20.78 -3.22 1.35
C ARG A 147 21.05 -4.19 0.19
N VAL A 148 21.29 -5.47 0.51
CA VAL A 148 21.57 -6.49 -0.52
C VAL A 148 20.33 -6.73 -1.37
N ALA A 149 19.17 -6.98 -0.76
CA ALA A 149 17.92 -7.15 -1.47
C ALA A 149 17.55 -5.92 -2.30
N MET A 150 17.74 -4.72 -1.73
CA MET A 150 17.48 -3.47 -2.45
C MET A 150 18.39 -3.29 -3.67
N GLN A 151 19.69 -3.65 -3.57
CA GLN A 151 20.62 -3.60 -4.70
C GLN A 151 20.23 -4.60 -5.79
N MET A 152 19.79 -5.80 -5.43
CA MET A 152 19.34 -6.81 -6.41
C MET A 152 18.10 -6.32 -7.17
N LEU A 153 17.09 -5.80 -6.46
CA LEU A 153 15.89 -5.24 -7.08
C LEU A 153 16.21 -4.06 -8.00
N LEU A 154 17.08 -3.15 -7.56
CA LEU A 154 17.53 -2.01 -8.36
C LEU A 154 18.30 -2.46 -9.60
N SER A 155 19.12 -3.51 -9.49
CA SER A 155 19.85 -4.06 -10.64
C SER A 155 18.89 -4.61 -11.70
N GLN A 156 17.88 -5.38 -11.27
CA GLN A 156 16.85 -5.91 -12.18
C GLN A 156 16.07 -4.79 -12.88
N VAL A 157 15.63 -3.78 -12.13
CA VAL A 157 14.94 -2.61 -12.71
C VAL A 157 15.82 -1.88 -13.73
N ARG A 158 17.11 -1.72 -13.43
CA ARG A 158 18.07 -1.06 -14.34
C ARG A 158 18.31 -1.87 -15.61
N SER A 159 18.46 -3.20 -15.49
CA SER A 159 18.58 -4.10 -16.63
C SER A 159 17.40 -3.97 -17.57
N HIS A 160 16.20 -4.08 -17.02
CA HIS A 160 14.97 -3.89 -17.79
C HIS A 160 14.87 -2.51 -18.47
N LEU A 161 15.23 -1.44 -17.77
CA LEU A 161 15.22 -0.09 -18.35
C LEU A 161 16.24 0.09 -19.50
N ARG A 162 17.33 -0.71 -19.52
CA ARG A 162 18.33 -0.73 -20.60
C ARG A 162 17.94 -1.65 -21.75
N GLY A 163 16.97 -2.55 -21.55
CA GLY A 163 16.60 -3.58 -22.52
C GLY A 163 17.62 -4.73 -22.59
N GLU A 164 18.20 -5.08 -21.44
CA GLU A 164 19.19 -6.14 -21.27
C GLU A 164 18.55 -7.42 -20.67
N ASP A 165 17.23 -7.58 -20.77
CA ASP A 165 16.45 -8.72 -20.26
C ASP A 165 16.60 -9.98 -21.15
#